data_a86be176ab5e232710124382f8d03ac4
#
_entry.id   a86be176ab5e232710124382f8d03ac4
#
_cell.length_a   1.000
_cell.length_b   1.000
_cell.length_c   1.000
_cell.angle_alpha   90.00
_cell.angle_beta   90.00
_cell.angle_gamma   90.00
#
_symmetry.space_group_name_H-M   'P 1'
#
loop_
_entity.id
_entity.type
_entity.pdbx_description
1 polymer ?
#
loop_
_entity_poly.entity_id
_entity_poly.type
_entity_poly.pdbx_seq_one_letter_code
_entity_poly.pdbx_strand_id
1 'polypeptide(L)'
;VAMALQAHDGYSFRFWRDARTDPRLRGPAREVLDRVGLGARAGVPAANLAHGEQRQLELAVALATGPSLLLLDEPMAGMGPEDSVRMVELLGTLKGKVTILWVEHDMDAVFALADRVTVLVYGKAIATGAPEEIRADPHVLQAYLGEEA
;
A
#
# COMPACT_ATOMS: atom_id res chain seq x y z
N VAL A 1 1.02 -14.40 -2.52
CA VAL A 1 1.04 -13.79 -3.86
C VAL A 1 0.57 -14.80 -4.91
N ALA A 2 1.20 -15.99 -5.08
CA ALA A 2 0.78 -16.98 -6.09
C ALA A 2 -0.69 -17.40 -5.97
N MET A 3 -1.22 -17.55 -4.75
CA MET A 3 -2.64 -17.87 -4.53
C MET A 3 -3.57 -16.73 -4.99
N ALA A 4 -3.18 -15.47 -4.81
CA ALA A 4 -3.95 -14.32 -5.28
C ALA A 4 -4.01 -14.28 -6.81
N LEU A 5 -2.88 -14.53 -7.48
CA LEU A 5 -2.82 -14.67 -8.94
C LEU A 5 -3.70 -15.82 -9.43
N GLN A 6 -3.63 -16.99 -8.78
CA GLN A 6 -4.44 -18.15 -9.14
C GLN A 6 -5.95 -17.88 -9.02
N ALA A 7 -6.37 -17.19 -7.96
CA ALA A 7 -7.76 -16.85 -7.74
C ALA A 7 -8.32 -15.94 -8.84
N HIS A 8 -7.47 -15.07 -9.40
CA HIS A 8 -7.86 -14.11 -10.45
C HIS A 8 -7.90 -14.75 -11.84
N ASP A 9 -7.01 -15.69 -12.14
CA ASP A 9 -6.90 -16.35 -13.46
C ASP A 9 -8.00 -17.39 -13.77
N GLY A 10 -8.96 -17.61 -12.85
CA GLY A 10 -10.07 -18.56 -13.05
C GLY A 10 -9.67 -20.03 -13.09
N TYR A 11 -8.41 -20.37 -12.85
CA TYR A 11 -7.88 -21.75 -12.88
C TYR A 11 -7.92 -22.45 -11.52
N SER A 12 -8.83 -22.09 -10.65
CA SER A 12 -8.91 -22.54 -9.24
C SER A 12 -9.12 -24.05 -9.02
N PHE A 13 -9.47 -24.83 -10.07
CA PHE A 13 -9.91 -26.21 -9.96
C PHE A 13 -8.88 -27.26 -10.44
N ARG A 14 -7.59 -26.94 -10.55
CA ARG A 14 -6.58 -27.93 -10.91
C ARG A 14 -5.99 -28.64 -9.68
N PHE A 15 -6.71 -29.59 -9.13
CA PHE A 15 -6.31 -30.36 -7.92
C PHE A 15 -5.05 -31.26 -8.09
N TRP A 16 -4.62 -31.48 -9.33
CA TRP A 16 -3.55 -32.43 -9.66
C TRP A 16 -2.18 -31.80 -9.86
N ARG A 17 -2.03 -30.49 -9.77
CA ARG A 17 -0.74 -29.78 -9.86
C ARG A 17 -0.48 -28.97 -8.60
N ASP A 18 0.70 -29.16 -8.03
CA ASP A 18 1.16 -28.32 -6.94
C ASP A 18 1.36 -26.88 -7.44
N ALA A 19 0.57 -25.95 -6.92
CA ALA A 19 0.65 -24.52 -7.26
C ALA A 19 2.06 -23.93 -6.96
N ARG A 20 2.82 -24.56 -6.06
CA ARG A 20 4.18 -24.13 -5.71
C ARG A 20 5.17 -24.38 -6.86
N THR A 21 4.87 -25.29 -7.76
CA THR A 21 5.75 -25.67 -8.88
C THR A 21 5.25 -25.18 -10.24
N ASP A 22 4.07 -24.56 -10.30
CA ASP A 22 3.50 -24.07 -11.57
C ASP A 22 4.24 -22.80 -12.04
N PRO A 23 4.96 -22.87 -13.19
CA PRO A 23 5.70 -21.73 -13.74
C PRO A 23 4.78 -20.53 -14.05
N ARG A 24 3.49 -20.76 -14.36
CA ARG A 24 2.51 -19.72 -14.69
C ARG A 24 2.19 -18.84 -13.48
N LEU A 25 2.32 -19.39 -12.27
CA LEU A 25 2.11 -18.66 -11.03
C LEU A 25 3.41 -18.13 -10.44
N ARG A 26 4.51 -18.90 -10.57
CA ARG A 26 5.79 -18.51 -9.97
C ARG A 26 6.43 -17.29 -10.62
N GLY A 27 6.41 -17.23 -11.95
CA GLY A 27 6.98 -16.09 -12.69
C GLY A 27 6.28 -14.78 -12.28
N PRO A 28 4.98 -14.64 -12.54
CA PRO A 28 4.22 -13.45 -12.16
C PRO A 28 4.26 -13.15 -10.66
N ALA A 29 4.22 -14.17 -9.78
CA ALA A 29 4.35 -13.95 -8.35
C ALA A 29 5.71 -13.35 -7.97
N ARG A 30 6.78 -13.80 -8.64
CA ARG A 30 8.12 -13.24 -8.45
C ARG A 30 8.21 -11.80 -8.92
N GLU A 31 7.65 -11.49 -10.08
CA GLU A 31 7.61 -10.12 -10.61
C GLU A 31 6.90 -9.16 -9.66
N VAL A 32 5.77 -9.59 -9.07
CA VAL A 32 5.06 -8.77 -8.06
C VAL A 32 5.92 -8.59 -6.81
N LEU A 33 6.58 -9.64 -6.33
CA LEU A 33 7.48 -9.54 -5.17
C LEU A 33 8.69 -8.64 -5.46
N ASP A 34 9.26 -8.73 -6.65
CA ASP A 34 10.37 -7.85 -7.06
C ASP A 34 9.92 -6.37 -7.08
N ARG A 35 8.69 -6.10 -7.55
CA ARG A 35 8.11 -4.74 -7.58
C ARG A 35 7.96 -4.12 -6.20
N VAL A 36 7.66 -4.93 -5.17
CA VAL A 36 7.54 -4.45 -3.78
C VAL A 36 8.84 -4.59 -2.98
N GLY A 37 9.96 -4.95 -3.62
CA GLY A 37 11.26 -5.08 -2.96
C GLY A 37 11.48 -6.40 -2.22
N LEU A 38 10.57 -7.38 -2.34
CA LEU A 38 10.64 -8.67 -1.63
C LEU A 38 11.19 -9.82 -2.48
N GLY A 39 11.74 -9.57 -3.65
CA GLY A 39 12.24 -10.61 -4.55
C GLY A 39 13.28 -11.53 -3.92
N ALA A 40 14.26 -10.96 -3.21
CA ALA A 40 15.29 -11.72 -2.48
C ALA A 40 14.71 -12.55 -1.31
N ARG A 41 13.53 -12.19 -0.82
CA ARG A 41 12.84 -12.82 0.31
C ARG A 41 11.76 -13.81 -0.10
N ALA A 42 11.58 -14.07 -1.40
CA ALA A 42 10.50 -14.91 -1.96
C ALA A 42 10.42 -16.33 -1.38
N GLY A 43 11.54 -16.88 -0.87
CA GLY A 43 11.59 -18.20 -0.22
C GLY A 43 11.41 -18.18 1.30
N VAL A 44 11.29 -16.99 1.92
CA VAL A 44 11.16 -16.84 3.36
C VAL A 44 9.69 -16.99 3.75
N PRO A 45 9.35 -17.80 4.78
CA PRO A 45 8.01 -17.85 5.32
C PRO A 45 7.54 -16.48 5.78
N ALA A 46 6.27 -16.11 5.51
CA ALA A 46 5.72 -14.79 5.84
C ALA A 46 5.85 -14.46 7.34
N ALA A 47 5.73 -15.45 8.21
CA ALA A 47 5.90 -15.28 9.66
C ALA A 47 7.33 -14.90 10.09
N ASN A 48 8.31 -15.07 9.22
CA ASN A 48 9.72 -14.78 9.48
C ASN A 48 10.18 -13.47 8.81
N LEU A 49 9.25 -12.75 8.19
CA LEU A 49 9.50 -11.42 7.63
C LEU A 49 9.45 -10.37 8.74
N ALA A 50 10.27 -9.32 8.61
CA ALA A 50 10.16 -8.13 9.45
C ALA A 50 8.80 -7.44 9.23
N HIS A 51 8.37 -6.61 10.19
CA HIS A 51 7.04 -5.98 10.12
C HIS A 51 6.84 -5.17 8.83
N GLY A 52 7.81 -4.34 8.45
CA GLY A 52 7.77 -3.60 7.19
C GLY A 52 7.70 -4.51 5.95
N GLU A 53 8.46 -5.63 5.95
CA GLU A 53 8.39 -6.63 4.88
C GLU A 53 7.02 -7.32 4.81
N GLN A 54 6.35 -7.52 5.95
CA GLN A 54 4.97 -8.06 5.98
C GLN A 54 3.98 -7.08 5.35
N ARG A 55 4.10 -5.77 5.63
CA ARG A 55 3.29 -4.73 4.98
C ARG A 55 3.53 -4.67 3.46
N GLN A 56 4.78 -4.78 3.02
CA GLN A 56 5.10 -4.90 1.60
C GLN A 56 4.48 -6.16 0.98
N LEU A 57 4.47 -7.28 1.71
CA LEU A 57 3.84 -8.52 1.26
C LEU A 57 2.31 -8.39 1.14
N GLU A 58 1.64 -7.71 2.08
CA GLU A 58 0.20 -7.40 2.01
C GLU A 58 -0.11 -6.60 0.74
N LEU A 59 0.67 -5.56 0.46
CA LEU A 59 0.55 -4.78 -0.77
C LEU A 59 0.81 -5.65 -2.02
N ALA A 60 1.82 -6.54 -2.00
CA ALA A 60 2.08 -7.48 -3.08
C ALA A 60 0.90 -8.41 -3.36
N VAL A 61 0.22 -8.89 -2.31
CA VAL A 61 -0.99 -9.73 -2.46
C VAL A 61 -2.12 -8.94 -3.09
N ALA A 62 -2.34 -7.70 -2.68
CA ALA A 62 -3.35 -6.83 -3.27
C ALA A 62 -3.04 -6.52 -4.76
N LEU A 63 -1.79 -6.16 -5.07
CA LEU A 63 -1.36 -5.86 -6.45
C LEU A 63 -1.44 -7.08 -7.38
N ALA A 64 -1.25 -8.29 -6.86
CA ALA A 64 -1.36 -9.53 -7.63
C ALA A 64 -2.77 -9.76 -8.19
N THR A 65 -3.80 -9.13 -7.64
CA THR A 65 -5.17 -9.20 -8.17
C THR A 65 -5.41 -8.25 -9.36
N GLY A 66 -4.43 -7.44 -9.75
CA GLY A 66 -4.57 -6.47 -10.84
C GLY A 66 -5.62 -5.37 -10.58
N PRO A 67 -5.64 -4.74 -9.40
CA PRO A 67 -6.70 -3.80 -9.04
C PRO A 67 -6.61 -2.52 -9.87
N SER A 68 -7.77 -1.94 -10.22
CA SER A 68 -7.86 -0.57 -10.74
C SER A 68 -7.93 0.47 -9.62
N LEU A 69 -8.38 0.06 -8.42
CA LEU A 69 -8.47 0.86 -7.20
C LEU A 69 -7.87 0.08 -6.03
N LEU A 70 -6.96 0.71 -5.30
CA LEU A 70 -6.33 0.20 -4.10
C LEU A 70 -6.79 1.03 -2.90
N LEU A 71 -7.32 0.37 -1.89
CA LEU A 71 -7.72 0.99 -0.63
C LEU A 71 -6.69 0.62 0.43
N LEU A 72 -6.04 1.61 0.99
CA LEU A 72 -5.00 1.44 2.02
C LEU A 72 -5.41 2.20 3.28
N ASP A 73 -5.43 1.48 4.39
CA ASP A 73 -5.72 2.03 5.71
C ASP A 73 -4.47 1.90 6.57
N GLU A 74 -3.85 3.04 6.88
CA GLU A 74 -2.61 3.16 7.66
C GLU A 74 -1.52 2.15 7.25
N PRO A 75 -1.12 2.09 5.98
CA PRO A 75 -0.17 1.08 5.50
C PRO A 75 1.22 1.21 6.14
N MET A 76 1.54 2.34 6.76
CA MET A 76 2.80 2.58 7.44
C MET A 76 2.74 2.40 8.96
N ALA A 77 1.56 2.02 9.52
CA ALA A 77 1.41 1.84 10.97
C ALA A 77 2.41 0.82 11.53
N GLY A 78 3.17 1.24 12.55
CA GLY A 78 4.16 0.39 13.21
C GLY A 78 5.45 0.16 12.42
N MET A 79 5.66 0.84 11.29
CA MET A 79 6.91 0.80 10.53
C MET A 79 7.94 1.76 11.14
N GLY A 80 9.22 1.43 10.99
CA GLY A 80 10.30 2.35 11.30
C GLY A 80 10.44 3.43 10.20
N PRO A 81 11.17 4.54 10.48
CA PRO A 81 11.29 5.65 9.53
C PRO A 81 11.82 5.24 8.14
N GLU A 82 12.80 4.35 8.10
CA GLU A 82 13.37 3.87 6.84
C GLU A 82 12.38 3.03 6.02
N ASP A 83 11.58 2.19 6.70
CA ASP A 83 10.58 1.36 6.04
C ASP A 83 9.40 2.21 5.55
N SER A 84 9.02 3.26 6.30
CA SER A 84 7.99 4.22 5.87
C SER A 84 8.42 4.96 4.60
N VAL A 85 9.67 5.44 4.54
CA VAL A 85 10.21 6.07 3.31
C VAL A 85 10.13 5.10 2.13
N ARG A 86 10.55 3.84 2.31
CA ARG A 86 10.48 2.82 1.26
C ARG A 86 9.03 2.55 0.81
N MET A 87 8.08 2.56 1.76
CA MET A 87 6.66 2.39 1.43
C MET A 87 6.13 3.56 0.60
N VAL A 88 6.47 4.80 0.95
CA VAL A 88 6.10 6.00 0.18
C VAL A 88 6.69 5.94 -1.23
N GLU A 89 7.97 5.59 -1.37
CA GLU A 89 8.62 5.41 -2.67
C GLU A 89 7.90 4.34 -3.50
N LEU A 90 7.57 3.19 -2.90
CA LEU A 90 6.85 2.11 -3.55
C LEU A 90 5.47 2.56 -4.03
N LEU A 91 4.68 3.23 -3.19
CA LEU A 91 3.38 3.79 -3.56
C LEU A 91 3.52 4.82 -4.69
N GLY A 92 4.59 5.62 -4.67
CA GLY A 92 4.93 6.55 -5.74
C GLY A 92 5.12 5.87 -7.10
N THR A 93 5.68 4.65 -7.14
CA THR A 93 5.83 3.88 -8.40
C THR A 93 4.50 3.39 -8.98
N LEU A 94 3.45 3.35 -8.16
CA LEU A 94 2.10 2.93 -8.54
C LEU A 94 1.25 4.11 -9.02
N LYS A 95 1.63 5.34 -8.68
CA LYS A 95 0.93 6.57 -9.07
C LYS A 95 0.77 6.63 -10.60
N GLY A 96 -0.44 6.94 -11.05
CA GLY A 96 -0.81 6.95 -12.46
C GLY A 96 -1.06 5.57 -13.10
N LYS A 97 -0.77 4.47 -12.40
CA LYS A 97 -1.05 3.09 -12.86
C LYS A 97 -2.27 2.48 -12.16
N VAL A 98 -2.44 2.82 -10.88
CA VAL A 98 -3.55 2.37 -10.03
C VAL A 98 -4.10 3.59 -9.30
N THR A 99 -5.42 3.69 -9.17
CA THR A 99 -6.02 4.68 -8.30
C THR A 99 -5.82 4.23 -6.85
N ILE A 100 -5.31 5.11 -6.00
CA ILE A 100 -5.07 4.80 -4.58
C ILE A 100 -5.94 5.71 -3.73
N LEU A 101 -6.79 5.13 -2.90
CA LEU A 101 -7.41 5.82 -1.77
C LEU A 101 -6.68 5.39 -0.51
N TRP A 102 -6.05 6.34 0.14
CA TRP A 102 -5.15 6.12 1.25
C TRP A 102 -5.59 6.90 2.48
N VAL A 103 -5.77 6.21 3.60
CA VAL A 103 -6.04 6.82 4.91
C VAL A 103 -4.72 6.78 5.69
N GLU A 104 -4.28 7.92 6.17
CA GLU A 104 -3.02 8.08 6.90
C GLU A 104 -3.08 9.29 7.85
N HIS A 105 -2.28 9.23 8.88
CA HIS A 105 -2.08 10.35 9.83
C HIS A 105 -0.67 10.97 9.72
N ASP A 106 0.25 10.35 8.99
CA ASP A 106 1.55 10.93 8.64
C ASP A 106 1.39 11.94 7.51
N MET A 107 1.28 13.21 7.88
CA MET A 107 1.04 14.30 6.93
C MET A 107 2.18 14.52 5.94
N ASP A 108 3.42 14.29 6.36
CA ASP A 108 4.57 14.44 5.47
C ASP A 108 4.52 13.44 4.32
N ALA A 109 4.19 12.19 4.63
CA ALA A 109 3.99 11.15 3.64
C ALA A 109 2.79 11.47 2.72
N VAL A 110 1.66 11.91 3.28
CA VAL A 110 0.46 12.29 2.52
C VAL A 110 0.78 13.43 1.57
N PHE A 111 1.41 14.50 2.04
CA PHE A 111 1.73 15.66 1.20
C PHE A 111 2.79 15.35 0.13
N ALA A 112 3.69 14.40 0.39
CA ALA A 112 4.68 14.00 -0.60
C ALA A 112 4.08 13.21 -1.78
N LEU A 113 2.96 12.51 -1.58
CA LEU A 113 2.45 11.55 -2.55
C LEU A 113 1.06 11.87 -3.11
N ALA A 114 0.15 12.44 -2.31
CA ALA A 114 -1.23 12.63 -2.69
C ALA A 114 -1.41 13.66 -3.83
N ASP A 115 -2.39 13.42 -4.71
CA ASP A 115 -2.86 14.42 -5.69
C ASP A 115 -3.98 15.29 -5.10
N ARG A 116 -4.72 14.70 -4.13
CA ARG A 116 -5.84 15.36 -3.44
C ARG A 116 -5.94 14.83 -2.02
N VAL A 117 -6.16 15.72 -1.08
CA VAL A 117 -6.28 15.41 0.35
C VAL A 117 -7.67 15.81 0.84
N THR A 118 -8.28 14.98 1.65
CA THR A 118 -9.49 15.31 2.43
C THR A 118 -9.17 15.13 3.90
N VAL A 119 -9.29 16.18 4.69
CA VAL A 119 -9.05 16.14 6.14
C VAL A 119 -10.34 15.83 6.87
N LEU A 120 -10.28 14.79 7.71
CA LEU A 120 -11.39 14.34 8.53
C LEU A 120 -11.12 14.66 10.01
N VAL A 121 -12.07 15.31 10.65
CA VAL A 121 -12.05 15.57 12.10
C VAL A 121 -13.37 15.12 12.71
N TYR A 122 -13.33 14.24 13.68
CA TYR A 122 -14.52 13.62 14.28
C TYR A 122 -15.54 13.08 13.25
N GLY A 123 -15.03 12.43 12.19
CA GLY A 123 -15.86 11.85 11.13
C GLY A 123 -16.47 12.85 10.13
N LYS A 124 -16.10 14.12 10.18
CA LYS A 124 -16.55 15.16 9.26
C LYS A 124 -15.39 15.64 8.39
N ALA A 125 -15.61 15.75 7.08
CA ALA A 125 -14.67 16.40 6.18
C ALA A 125 -14.68 17.92 6.47
N ILE A 126 -13.53 18.47 6.88
CA ILE A 126 -13.37 19.90 7.17
C ILE A 126 -12.73 20.66 6.01
N ALA A 127 -11.90 19.98 5.22
CA ALA A 127 -11.26 20.56 4.04
C ALA A 127 -11.01 19.48 2.99
N THR A 128 -11.01 19.87 1.71
CA THR A 128 -10.65 19.01 0.58
C THR A 128 -9.99 19.87 -0.51
N GLY A 129 -8.79 19.51 -0.94
CA GLY A 129 -8.05 20.28 -1.96
C GLY A 129 -6.73 19.61 -2.35
N ALA A 130 -5.91 20.33 -3.10
CA ALA A 130 -4.53 19.95 -3.37
C ALA A 130 -3.69 20.00 -2.08
N PRO A 131 -2.59 19.23 -2.00
CA PRO A 131 -1.74 19.19 -0.80
C PRO A 131 -1.30 20.58 -0.30
N GLU A 132 -0.92 21.48 -1.21
CA GLU A 132 -0.50 22.84 -0.88
C GLU A 132 -1.64 23.70 -0.31
N GLU A 133 -2.86 23.51 -0.83
CA GLU A 133 -4.06 24.22 -0.34
C GLU A 133 -4.40 23.76 1.08
N ILE A 134 -4.36 22.45 1.31
CA ILE A 134 -4.64 21.84 2.63
C ILE A 134 -3.60 22.26 3.66
N ARG A 135 -2.32 22.30 3.28
CA ARG A 135 -1.23 22.72 4.17
C ARG A 135 -1.38 24.18 4.64
N ALA A 136 -1.99 25.02 3.82
CA ALA A 136 -2.21 26.45 4.11
C ALA A 136 -3.60 26.74 4.72
N ASP A 137 -4.49 25.76 4.83
CA ASP A 137 -5.86 25.96 5.30
C ASP A 137 -5.89 26.25 6.82
N PRO A 138 -6.45 27.42 7.24
CA PRO A 138 -6.49 27.81 8.65
C PRO A 138 -7.28 26.83 9.54
N HIS A 139 -8.33 26.19 9.02
CA HIS A 139 -9.13 25.21 9.78
C HIS A 139 -8.34 23.93 10.02
N VAL A 140 -7.55 23.50 9.02
CA VAL A 140 -6.66 22.35 9.16
C VAL A 140 -5.56 22.64 10.18
N LEU A 141 -4.92 23.80 10.06
CA LEU A 141 -3.88 24.23 11.01
C LEU A 141 -4.42 24.33 12.43
N GLN A 142 -5.63 24.88 12.63
CA GLN A 142 -6.27 24.98 13.94
C GLN A 142 -6.60 23.61 14.51
N ALA A 143 -7.09 22.67 13.70
CA ALA A 143 -7.38 21.31 14.14
C ALA A 143 -6.12 20.56 14.59
N TYR A 144 -5.01 20.75 13.89
CA TYR A 144 -3.72 20.17 14.22
C TYR A 144 -3.08 20.78 15.48
N LEU A 145 -3.06 22.12 15.56
CA LEU A 145 -2.47 22.84 16.71
C LEU A 145 -3.36 22.77 17.97
N GLY A 146 -4.66 22.50 17.81
CA GLY A 146 -5.60 22.36 18.93
C GLY A 146 -5.52 21.00 19.63
N GLU A 147 -4.91 19.98 19.02
CA GLU A 147 -4.69 18.67 19.64
C GLU A 147 -3.39 18.60 20.46
N GLU A 148 -2.48 19.55 20.32
CA GLU A 148 -1.24 19.66 21.11
C GLU A 148 -1.36 20.54 22.36
N ALA A 149 -2.54 21.05 22.67
CA ALA A 149 -2.84 21.87 23.87
C ALA A 149 -3.75 21.14 24.84
#